data_53da086ce5190305da84dee28325bf65
#
_entry.id   53da086ce5190305da84dee28325bf65
#
_cell.length_a   1.000
_cell.length_b   1.000
_cell.length_c   1.000
_cell.angle_alpha   90.00
_cell.angle_beta   90.00
_cell.angle_gamma   90.00
#
_symmetry.space_group_name_H-M   'P 1'
#
loop_
_entity.id
_entity.type
_entity.pdbx_description
1 polymer ?
#
loop_
_entity_poly.entity_id
_entity_poly.type
_entity_poly.pdbx_seq_one_letter_code
_entity_poly.pdbx_strand_id
1 'polypeptide(L)'
;MHIIQEKILKLLEKKGSLKNWTLRSLGEMVGDGESPQRIKHHLTALQKHGFVILVKSSGELTLSSFARKKSSGLISLPILGSANCGEALELAENVAPEGFLRVSARLIGPLPQKPEHRFFVVRAVGSSMNRADIAGEAIDDGDYVVVDRQFGDKKTLHGKYVLSLIDGAANIKKFVLQTKSNMITLVSESSQNFSPIFIHQDDFSDYTVAGKIVRVLKKPL
;
A
#
# COMPACT_ATOMS: atom_id res chain seq x y z
N MET A 1 5.24 3.80 -1.22
CA MET A 1 6.62 3.92 -1.76
C MET A 1 6.54 4.70 -3.06
N HIS A 2 7.54 5.56 -3.33
CA HIS A 2 7.55 6.34 -4.56
C HIS A 2 7.94 5.46 -5.76
N ILE A 3 7.41 5.76 -6.96
CA ILE A 3 7.63 4.96 -8.17
C ILE A 3 9.12 4.77 -8.52
N ILE A 4 9.95 5.79 -8.28
CA ILE A 4 11.40 5.71 -8.48
C ILE A 4 12.04 4.69 -7.54
N GLN A 5 11.60 4.62 -6.28
CA GLN A 5 12.10 3.63 -5.32
C GLN A 5 11.76 2.21 -5.75
N GLU A 6 10.55 1.98 -6.26
CA GLU A 6 10.14 0.68 -6.81
C GLU A 6 10.99 0.26 -8.01
N LYS A 7 11.25 1.19 -8.92
CA LYS A 7 12.10 0.94 -10.10
C LYS A 7 13.54 0.58 -9.69
N ILE A 8 14.11 1.30 -8.70
CA ILE A 8 15.45 1.01 -8.17
C ILE A 8 15.49 -0.41 -7.58
N LEU A 9 14.51 -0.79 -6.77
CA LEU A 9 14.46 -2.12 -6.16
C LEU A 9 14.30 -3.22 -7.21
N LYS A 10 13.39 -3.07 -8.20
CA LYS A 10 13.23 -4.01 -9.32
C LYS A 10 14.52 -4.16 -10.14
N LEU A 11 15.24 -3.04 -10.36
CA LEU A 11 16.52 -3.09 -11.07
C LEU A 11 17.54 -3.92 -10.30
N LEU A 12 17.65 -3.72 -8.98
CA LEU A 12 18.55 -4.47 -8.10
C LEU A 12 18.12 -5.94 -7.95
N GLU A 13 16.83 -6.24 -7.94
CA GLU A 13 16.33 -7.62 -7.98
C GLU A 13 16.77 -8.35 -9.25
N LYS A 14 16.66 -7.67 -10.40
CA LYS A 14 17.03 -8.25 -11.69
C LYS A 14 18.54 -8.43 -11.86
N LYS A 15 19.36 -7.47 -11.40
CA LYS A 15 20.81 -7.45 -11.58
C LYS A 15 21.59 -8.05 -10.40
N GLY A 16 20.94 -8.27 -9.24
CA GLY A 16 21.58 -8.71 -8.00
C GLY A 16 22.35 -7.60 -7.28
N SER A 17 23.18 -6.86 -8.00
CA SER A 17 23.92 -5.70 -7.50
C SER A 17 24.35 -4.77 -8.64
N LEU A 18 24.70 -3.53 -8.29
CA LEU A 18 25.23 -2.54 -9.23
C LEU A 18 26.64 -2.14 -8.80
N LYS A 19 27.63 -2.39 -9.68
CA LYS A 19 29.01 -1.94 -9.54
C LYS A 19 29.27 -0.74 -10.44
N ASN A 20 30.18 0.14 -10.07
CA ASN A 20 30.60 1.30 -10.87
C ASN A 20 29.44 2.19 -11.34
N TRP A 21 28.40 2.32 -10.53
CA TRP A 21 27.24 3.15 -10.82
C TRP A 21 27.44 4.59 -10.35
N THR A 22 26.76 5.54 -11.00
CA THR A 22 26.63 6.93 -10.56
C THR A 22 25.14 7.28 -10.38
N LEU A 23 24.85 8.37 -9.68
CA LEU A 23 23.47 8.81 -9.53
C LEU A 23 22.79 9.07 -10.89
N ARG A 24 23.57 9.58 -11.87
CA ARG A 24 23.09 9.82 -13.24
C ARG A 24 22.81 8.50 -13.96
N SER A 25 23.77 7.57 -13.96
CA SER A 25 23.56 6.26 -14.58
C SER A 25 22.44 5.45 -13.95
N LEU A 26 22.24 5.57 -12.63
CA LEU A 26 21.12 4.95 -11.95
C LEU A 26 19.78 5.55 -12.40
N GLY A 27 19.72 6.88 -12.56
CA GLY A 27 18.55 7.57 -13.12
C GLY A 27 18.20 7.08 -14.51
N GLU A 28 19.20 6.98 -15.41
CA GLU A 28 19.01 6.44 -16.77
C GLU A 28 18.51 5.00 -16.75
N MET A 29 19.10 4.14 -15.91
CA MET A 29 18.70 2.72 -15.78
C MET A 29 17.27 2.53 -15.26
N VAL A 30 16.75 3.45 -14.46
CA VAL A 30 15.36 3.39 -14.00
C VAL A 30 14.37 4.10 -14.94
N GLY A 31 14.88 4.62 -16.06
CA GLY A 31 14.06 5.22 -17.12
C GLY A 31 13.36 6.51 -16.68
N ASP A 32 14.05 7.34 -15.92
CA ASP A 32 13.42 8.50 -15.26
C ASP A 32 14.22 9.78 -15.53
N GLY A 33 15.11 9.91 -16.47
CA GLY A 33 15.81 11.17 -16.86
C GLY A 33 16.00 12.21 -15.72
N GLU A 34 15.74 11.81 -14.49
CA GLU A 34 15.58 12.61 -13.28
C GLU A 34 16.89 13.21 -12.82
N SER A 35 16.80 14.34 -12.16
CA SER A 35 17.97 14.98 -11.61
C SER A 35 18.71 14.05 -10.63
N PRO A 36 20.04 14.01 -10.61
CA PRO A 36 20.80 13.20 -9.68
C PRO A 36 20.42 13.42 -8.20
N GLN A 37 19.95 14.60 -7.85
CA GLN A 37 19.49 14.96 -6.52
C GLN A 37 18.22 14.19 -6.12
N ARG A 38 17.26 14.04 -7.05
CA ARG A 38 16.04 13.24 -6.79
C ARG A 38 16.39 11.77 -6.61
N ILE A 39 17.24 11.21 -7.46
CA ILE A 39 17.73 9.83 -7.31
C ILE A 39 18.43 9.64 -5.96
N LYS A 40 19.30 10.60 -5.56
CA LYS A 40 19.96 10.57 -4.23
C LYS A 40 18.94 10.57 -3.10
N HIS A 41 17.91 11.41 -3.16
CA HIS A 41 16.87 11.48 -2.14
C HIS A 41 16.16 10.12 -1.97
N HIS A 42 15.71 9.52 -3.09
CA HIS A 42 15.03 8.23 -3.06
C HIS A 42 15.94 7.08 -2.62
N LEU A 43 17.21 7.10 -3.03
CA LEU A 43 18.20 6.13 -2.61
C LEU A 43 18.49 6.23 -1.10
N THR A 44 18.65 7.44 -0.59
CA THR A 44 18.84 7.68 0.85
C THR A 44 17.64 7.19 1.67
N ALA A 45 16.42 7.42 1.17
CA ALA A 45 15.22 6.90 1.81
C ALA A 45 15.20 5.35 1.83
N LEU A 46 15.56 4.71 0.72
CA LEU A 46 15.69 3.24 0.67
C LEU A 46 16.75 2.69 1.61
N GLN A 47 17.88 3.39 1.75
CA GLN A 47 18.94 3.04 2.72
C GLN A 47 18.45 3.20 4.17
N LYS A 48 17.80 4.32 4.48
CA LYS A 48 17.25 4.60 5.81
C LYS A 48 16.22 3.55 6.23
N HIS A 49 15.42 3.06 5.28
CA HIS A 49 14.44 2.01 5.51
C HIS A 49 15.03 0.59 5.40
N GLY A 50 16.34 0.45 5.20
CA GLY A 50 17.03 -0.83 5.20
C GLY A 50 16.79 -1.71 3.97
N PHE A 51 16.28 -1.16 2.87
CA PHE A 51 16.05 -1.93 1.63
C PHE A 51 17.31 -2.14 0.82
N VAL A 52 18.21 -1.16 0.79
CA VAL A 52 19.45 -1.23 0.03
C VAL A 52 20.65 -0.95 0.90
N ILE A 53 21.79 -1.54 0.54
CA ILE A 53 23.08 -1.34 1.18
C ILE A 53 24.04 -0.79 0.14
N LEU A 54 24.72 0.29 0.50
CA LEU A 54 25.90 0.75 -0.20
C LEU A 54 27.12 0.21 0.52
N VAL A 55 27.83 -0.70 -0.12
CA VAL A 55 29.05 -1.31 0.41
C VAL A 55 30.19 -0.28 0.31
N LYS A 56 30.59 0.29 1.43
CA LYS A 56 31.57 1.40 1.49
C LYS A 56 32.93 1.04 0.87
N SER A 57 33.36 -0.21 0.96
CA SER A 57 34.66 -0.68 0.44
C SER A 57 34.69 -0.79 -1.08
N SER A 58 33.59 -1.12 -1.72
CA SER A 58 33.51 -1.34 -3.18
C SER A 58 32.63 -0.34 -3.92
N GLY A 59 31.90 0.53 -3.21
CA GLY A 59 30.91 1.42 -3.81
C GLY A 59 29.74 0.68 -4.45
N GLU A 60 29.58 -0.62 -4.19
CA GLU A 60 28.55 -1.48 -4.77
C GLU A 60 27.20 -1.23 -4.10
N LEU A 61 26.18 -1.03 -4.91
CA LEU A 61 24.80 -0.93 -4.46
C LEU A 61 24.11 -2.28 -4.58
N THR A 62 23.59 -2.80 -3.48
CA THR A 62 22.94 -4.12 -3.45
C THR A 62 21.67 -4.06 -2.59
N LEU A 63 20.76 -5.00 -2.82
CA LEU A 63 19.65 -5.23 -1.90
C LEU A 63 20.21 -5.73 -0.56
N SER A 64 19.68 -5.23 0.54
CA SER A 64 20.01 -5.77 1.85
C SER A 64 19.62 -7.25 1.93
N SER A 65 20.30 -8.00 2.78
CA SER A 65 19.94 -9.40 3.06
C SER A 65 18.49 -9.51 3.54
N PHE A 66 18.00 -8.49 4.19
CA PHE A 66 16.64 -8.29 4.61
C PHE A 66 15.67 -8.15 3.41
N ALA A 67 15.98 -7.32 2.42
CA ALA A 67 15.18 -7.18 1.22
C ALA A 67 15.21 -8.46 0.36
N ARG A 68 16.37 -9.12 0.23
CA ARG A 68 16.51 -10.42 -0.47
C ARG A 68 15.73 -11.54 0.21
N LYS A 69 15.80 -11.65 1.54
CA LYS A 69 15.18 -12.74 2.31
C LYS A 69 13.66 -12.60 2.38
N LYS A 70 13.13 -11.37 2.33
CA LYS A 70 11.68 -11.09 2.40
C LYS A 70 10.96 -11.14 1.05
N SER A 71 11.65 -11.01 -0.08
CA SER A 71 11.00 -11.13 -1.39
C SER A 71 10.66 -12.59 -1.78
N SER A 72 11.15 -13.58 -1.03
CA SER A 72 10.99 -15.02 -1.34
C SER A 72 10.26 -15.84 -0.26
N GLY A 73 9.82 -15.25 0.83
CA GLY A 73 9.21 -15.95 1.95
C GLY A 73 7.70 -15.75 2.07
N LEU A 74 7.10 -16.54 2.97
CA LEU A 74 5.75 -16.31 3.47
C LEU A 74 5.82 -15.32 4.63
N ILE A 75 4.89 -14.37 4.66
CA ILE A 75 4.66 -13.45 5.77
C ILE A 75 3.29 -13.72 6.35
N SER A 76 3.11 -13.40 7.63
CA SER A 76 1.81 -13.48 8.32
C SER A 76 1.31 -12.06 8.53
N LEU A 77 0.13 -11.75 8.00
CA LEU A 77 -0.53 -10.46 8.17
C LEU A 77 -1.74 -10.64 9.08
N PRO A 78 -1.95 -9.75 10.07
CA PRO A 78 -3.10 -9.84 10.96
C PRO A 78 -4.40 -9.56 10.20
N ILE A 79 -5.44 -10.34 10.47
CA ILE A 79 -6.81 -10.11 10.01
C ILE A 79 -7.52 -9.34 11.12
N LEU A 80 -7.94 -8.11 10.82
CA LEU A 80 -8.53 -7.19 11.80
C LEU A 80 -10.06 -7.12 11.71
N GLY A 81 -10.70 -8.08 11.03
CA GLY A 81 -12.15 -8.13 10.90
C GLY A 81 -12.64 -7.91 9.48
N SER A 82 -13.87 -7.43 9.35
CA SER A 82 -14.56 -7.25 8.07
C SER A 82 -14.82 -5.77 7.78
N ALA A 83 -14.68 -5.36 6.52
CA ALA A 83 -15.12 -4.06 6.06
C ALA A 83 -16.59 -4.15 5.64
N ASN A 84 -17.41 -3.24 6.10
CA ASN A 84 -18.88 -3.11 5.98
C ASN A 84 -19.70 -3.71 7.14
N CYS A 85 -19.10 -4.17 8.23
CA CYS A 85 -19.86 -4.59 9.41
C CYS A 85 -19.73 -3.55 10.52
N GLY A 86 -20.84 -2.97 10.88
CA GLY A 86 -21.08 -1.82 11.71
C GLY A 86 -20.67 -1.87 13.19
N GLU A 87 -19.49 -2.34 13.52
CA GLU A 87 -18.83 -1.99 14.77
C GLU A 87 -17.40 -1.57 14.48
N ALA A 88 -17.00 -0.48 15.11
CA ALA A 88 -15.76 0.21 14.88
C ALA A 88 -14.58 -0.77 14.83
N LEU A 89 -13.96 -0.89 13.68
CA LEU A 89 -12.53 -1.08 13.66
C LEU A 89 -11.95 0.23 14.24
N GLU A 90 -12.03 0.38 15.56
CA GLU A 90 -11.04 1.19 16.22
C GLU A 90 -9.71 0.60 15.79
N LEU A 91 -9.05 1.30 14.89
CA LEU A 91 -7.67 1.06 14.53
C LEU A 91 -6.78 1.49 15.70
N ALA A 92 -7.20 1.13 16.88
CA ALA A 92 -6.35 1.09 18.03
C ALA A 92 -5.26 0.07 17.71
N GLU A 93 -4.03 0.43 17.97
CA GLU A 93 -2.88 -0.47 17.99
C GLU A 93 -3.10 -1.73 18.87
N ASN A 94 -4.28 -1.85 19.48
CA ASN A 94 -4.67 -2.81 20.51
C ASN A 94 -5.82 -3.76 20.12
N VAL A 95 -6.33 -3.73 18.88
CA VAL A 95 -7.34 -4.71 18.47
C VAL A 95 -6.65 -6.06 18.28
N ALA A 96 -7.05 -7.05 19.07
CA ALA A 96 -6.59 -8.41 18.89
C ALA A 96 -7.03 -8.93 17.50
N PRO A 97 -6.10 -9.43 16.66
CA PRO A 97 -6.46 -9.93 15.35
C PRO A 97 -7.35 -11.17 15.46
N GLU A 98 -8.36 -11.28 14.60
CA GLU A 98 -9.19 -12.51 14.49
C GLU A 98 -8.37 -13.72 14.04
N GLY A 99 -7.23 -13.49 13.41
CA GLY A 99 -6.33 -14.51 12.90
C GLY A 99 -5.21 -13.91 12.06
N PHE A 100 -4.49 -14.78 11.35
CA PHE A 100 -3.38 -14.35 10.50
C PHE A 100 -3.49 -15.01 9.13
N LEU A 101 -3.37 -14.18 8.09
CA LEU A 101 -3.28 -14.64 6.70
C LEU A 101 -1.80 -14.81 6.29
N ARG A 102 -1.44 -16.03 5.88
CA ARG A 102 -0.09 -16.32 5.35
C ARG A 102 -0.06 -16.05 3.85
N VAL A 103 0.75 -15.10 3.42
CA VAL A 103 0.85 -14.68 2.03
C VAL A 103 2.28 -14.66 1.55
N SER A 104 2.48 -14.88 0.26
CA SER A 104 3.81 -14.69 -0.35
C SER A 104 4.21 -13.21 -0.28
N ALA A 105 5.39 -12.94 0.24
CA ALA A 105 5.97 -11.61 0.28
C ALA A 105 5.97 -10.90 -1.09
N ARG A 106 6.12 -11.67 -2.17
CA ARG A 106 6.11 -11.15 -3.56
C ARG A 106 4.78 -10.54 -3.97
N LEU A 107 3.66 -10.98 -3.40
CA LEU A 107 2.33 -10.44 -3.71
C LEU A 107 2.15 -9.02 -3.16
N ILE A 108 2.85 -8.69 -2.07
CA ILE A 108 2.74 -7.39 -1.41
C ILE A 108 3.78 -6.40 -1.95
N GLY A 109 4.90 -6.91 -2.45
CA GLY A 109 6.03 -6.08 -2.90
C GLY A 109 7.05 -5.83 -1.80
N PRO A 110 7.80 -4.74 -1.87
CA PRO A 110 8.86 -4.45 -0.89
C PRO A 110 8.30 -4.27 0.52
N LEU A 111 8.82 -5.05 1.47
CA LEU A 111 8.32 -5.14 2.83
C LEU A 111 9.23 -4.42 3.82
N PRO A 112 8.68 -3.77 4.87
CA PRO A 112 9.45 -3.30 6.01
C PRO A 112 9.93 -4.48 6.88
N GLN A 113 10.71 -4.15 7.93
CA GLN A 113 11.21 -5.19 8.86
C GLN A 113 10.09 -5.95 9.57
N LYS A 114 9.03 -5.24 9.91
CA LYS A 114 7.83 -5.77 10.54
C LYS A 114 6.61 -5.49 9.65
N PRO A 115 6.32 -6.35 8.67
CA PRO A 115 5.21 -6.15 7.75
C PRO A 115 3.87 -6.00 8.45
N GLU A 116 3.67 -6.71 9.55
CA GLU A 116 2.47 -6.70 10.39
C GLU A 116 2.18 -5.34 11.04
N HIS A 117 3.18 -4.48 11.21
CA HIS A 117 2.99 -3.11 11.70
C HIS A 117 2.54 -2.14 10.60
N ARG A 118 2.76 -2.49 9.34
CA ARG A 118 2.41 -1.67 8.20
C ARG A 118 1.20 -2.18 7.46
N PHE A 119 1.12 -3.49 7.28
CA PHE A 119 0.05 -4.14 6.52
C PHE A 119 -0.85 -4.95 7.44
N PHE A 120 -2.13 -4.90 7.14
CA PHE A 120 -3.14 -5.77 7.74
C PHE A 120 -4.13 -6.20 6.68
N VAL A 121 -5.01 -7.10 7.04
CA VAL A 121 -6.02 -7.68 6.16
C VAL A 121 -7.39 -7.43 6.76
N VAL A 122 -8.35 -7.13 5.89
CA VAL A 122 -9.78 -7.17 6.22
C VAL A 122 -10.49 -8.11 5.26
N ARG A 123 -11.62 -8.71 5.69
CA ARG A 123 -12.53 -9.40 4.78
C ARG A 123 -13.48 -8.38 4.16
N ALA A 124 -13.62 -8.43 2.84
CA ALA A 124 -14.62 -7.64 2.15
C ALA A 124 -16.01 -8.25 2.37
N VAL A 125 -17.00 -7.39 2.60
CA VAL A 125 -18.39 -7.78 2.71
C VAL A 125 -19.22 -7.00 1.69
N GLY A 126 -20.03 -7.71 0.90
CA GLY A 126 -20.90 -7.13 -0.11
C GLY A 126 -20.22 -6.87 -1.45
N SER A 127 -20.98 -6.32 -2.38
CA SER A 127 -20.61 -6.20 -3.80
C SER A 127 -20.24 -4.78 -4.25
N SER A 128 -20.08 -3.84 -3.31
CA SER A 128 -19.90 -2.42 -3.65
C SER A 128 -18.63 -2.10 -4.43
N MET A 129 -17.68 -3.05 -4.52
CA MET A 129 -16.38 -2.89 -5.18
C MET A 129 -16.09 -4.03 -6.18
N ASN A 130 -17.11 -4.73 -6.68
CA ASN A 130 -16.95 -5.87 -7.58
C ASN A 130 -16.54 -5.51 -9.03
N ARG A 131 -16.34 -4.23 -9.31
CA ARG A 131 -15.74 -3.69 -10.54
C ARG A 131 -14.49 -2.84 -10.27
N ALA A 132 -13.96 -2.85 -9.03
CA ALA A 132 -12.71 -2.21 -8.73
C ALA A 132 -11.57 -2.88 -9.50
N ASP A 133 -10.51 -2.10 -9.78
CA ASP A 133 -9.28 -2.63 -10.39
C ASP A 133 -8.11 -2.38 -9.42
N ILE A 134 -7.75 -3.41 -8.68
CA ILE A 134 -6.63 -3.38 -7.74
C ILE A 134 -5.58 -4.38 -8.22
N ALA A 135 -4.65 -3.89 -9.02
CA ALA A 135 -3.61 -4.72 -9.65
C ALA A 135 -4.19 -5.89 -10.48
N GLY A 136 -5.29 -5.62 -11.21
CA GLY A 136 -5.98 -6.59 -12.07
C GLY A 136 -7.07 -7.39 -11.38
N GLU A 137 -7.35 -7.14 -10.10
CA GLU A 137 -8.36 -7.88 -9.33
C GLU A 137 -9.49 -6.96 -8.83
N ALA A 138 -10.73 -7.41 -8.99
CA ALA A 138 -11.91 -6.81 -8.34
C ALA A 138 -12.04 -7.33 -6.90
N ILE A 139 -12.87 -6.66 -6.09
CA ILE A 139 -13.18 -7.09 -4.73
C ILE A 139 -14.57 -7.71 -4.72
N ASP A 140 -14.64 -9.00 -4.48
CA ASP A 140 -15.88 -9.74 -4.29
C ASP A 140 -16.15 -10.02 -2.81
N ASP A 141 -17.38 -10.39 -2.50
CA ASP A 141 -17.79 -10.75 -1.15
C ASP A 141 -16.98 -11.90 -0.58
N GLY A 142 -16.41 -11.68 0.60
CA GLY A 142 -15.55 -12.64 1.30
C GLY A 142 -14.08 -12.63 0.92
N ASP A 143 -13.66 -11.81 -0.06
CA ASP A 143 -12.25 -11.68 -0.42
C ASP A 143 -11.42 -11.07 0.72
N TYR A 144 -10.14 -11.40 0.74
CA TYR A 144 -9.18 -10.79 1.65
C TYR A 144 -8.52 -9.58 1.01
N VAL A 145 -8.60 -8.45 1.67
CA VAL A 145 -8.09 -7.17 1.17
C VAL A 145 -6.91 -6.72 2.02
N VAL A 146 -5.74 -6.57 1.40
CA VAL A 146 -4.53 -6.10 2.08
C VAL A 146 -4.48 -4.59 2.08
N VAL A 147 -4.32 -4.03 3.26
CA VAL A 147 -4.33 -2.60 3.54
C VAL A 147 -2.96 -2.13 4.00
N ASP A 148 -2.46 -1.05 3.43
CA ASP A 148 -1.22 -0.38 3.81
C ASP A 148 -1.54 0.87 4.65
N ARG A 149 -1.12 0.88 5.92
CA ARG A 149 -1.31 2.03 6.83
C ARG A 149 -0.44 3.23 6.47
N GLN A 150 0.65 3.01 5.72
CA GLN A 150 1.61 4.06 5.36
C GLN A 150 1.33 4.58 3.94
N PHE A 151 0.36 5.44 3.81
CA PHE A 151 -0.07 6.00 2.51
C PHE A 151 0.38 7.46 2.26
N GLY A 152 0.99 8.13 3.25
CA GLY A 152 1.44 9.51 3.13
C GLY A 152 0.32 10.55 3.26
N ASP A 153 0.41 11.65 2.52
CA ASP A 153 -0.61 12.70 2.51
C ASP A 153 -1.93 12.19 1.86
N LYS A 154 -3.08 12.58 2.41
CA LYS A 154 -4.42 12.31 1.85
C LYS A 154 -4.55 12.72 0.38
N LYS A 155 -3.85 13.77 -0.06
CA LYS A 155 -3.82 14.19 -1.47
C LYS A 155 -3.31 13.10 -2.43
N THR A 156 -2.42 12.24 -1.94
CA THR A 156 -1.86 11.13 -2.74
C THR A 156 -2.83 9.97 -2.91
N LEU A 157 -3.95 9.99 -2.19
CA LEU A 157 -4.99 8.96 -2.25
C LEU A 157 -6.01 9.20 -3.35
N HIS A 158 -6.01 10.37 -4.01
CA HIS A 158 -6.94 10.65 -5.10
C HIS A 158 -6.89 9.57 -6.17
N GLY A 159 -8.05 9.00 -6.51
CA GLY A 159 -8.17 7.89 -7.45
C GLY A 159 -7.70 6.52 -6.92
N LYS A 160 -7.34 6.41 -5.64
CA LYS A 160 -6.94 5.14 -5.00
C LYS A 160 -8.10 4.53 -4.23
N TYR A 161 -8.02 3.21 -4.01
CA TYR A 161 -8.94 2.51 -3.14
C TYR A 161 -8.43 2.57 -1.70
N VAL A 162 -9.33 2.89 -0.79
CA VAL A 162 -9.01 3.07 0.61
C VAL A 162 -9.97 2.28 1.50
N LEU A 163 -9.47 1.88 2.65
CA LEU A 163 -10.29 1.52 3.79
C LEU A 163 -10.50 2.78 4.61
N SER A 164 -11.74 3.17 4.80
CA SER A 164 -12.15 4.34 5.57
C SER A 164 -13.03 3.93 6.74
N LEU A 165 -12.98 4.72 7.80
CA LEU A 165 -13.92 4.66 8.92
C LEU A 165 -14.82 5.89 8.83
N ILE A 166 -16.13 5.67 8.86
CA ILE A 166 -17.16 6.70 8.88
C ILE A 166 -18.08 6.34 10.04
N ASP A 167 -18.19 7.20 11.02
CA ASP A 167 -18.94 6.92 12.25
C ASP A 167 -18.59 5.56 12.87
N GLY A 168 -17.30 5.20 12.81
CA GLY A 168 -16.78 3.92 13.29
C GLY A 168 -17.01 2.73 12.35
N ALA A 169 -17.77 2.86 11.27
CA ALA A 169 -18.01 1.79 10.31
C ALA A 169 -16.93 1.72 9.23
N ALA A 170 -16.35 0.53 9.01
CA ALA A 170 -15.33 0.29 8.01
C ALA A 170 -15.92 0.17 6.60
N ASN A 171 -15.42 0.98 5.66
CA ASN A 171 -15.88 1.01 4.28
C ASN A 171 -14.70 0.95 3.29
N ILE A 172 -14.81 0.12 2.25
CA ILE A 172 -13.88 0.12 1.13
C ILE A 172 -14.48 0.88 -0.03
N LYS A 173 -13.83 1.95 -0.48
CA LYS A 173 -14.29 2.81 -1.57
C LYS A 173 -13.10 3.39 -2.34
N LYS A 174 -13.40 3.92 -3.53
CA LYS A 174 -12.48 4.76 -4.29
C LYS A 174 -12.52 6.17 -3.73
N PHE A 175 -11.35 6.69 -3.35
CA PHE A 175 -11.20 8.01 -2.76
C PHE A 175 -11.04 9.08 -3.85
N VAL A 176 -11.91 10.06 -3.87
CA VAL A 176 -11.86 11.20 -4.79
C VAL A 176 -11.80 12.49 -4.00
N LEU A 177 -10.67 13.19 -4.06
CA LEU A 177 -10.51 14.50 -3.43
C LEU A 177 -10.89 15.60 -4.40
N GLN A 178 -11.83 16.44 -4.02
CA GLN A 178 -12.23 17.65 -4.74
C GLN A 178 -11.54 18.86 -4.08
N THR A 179 -10.39 19.26 -4.61
CA THR A 179 -9.56 20.31 -4.00
C THR A 179 -10.21 21.69 -3.99
N LYS A 180 -11.09 21.99 -4.95
CA LYS A 180 -11.78 23.29 -5.04
C LYS A 180 -12.86 23.47 -3.96
N SER A 181 -13.53 22.41 -3.56
CA SER A 181 -14.63 22.40 -2.59
C SER A 181 -14.22 21.83 -1.23
N ASN A 182 -12.96 21.44 -1.06
CA ASN A 182 -12.46 20.79 0.17
C ASN A 182 -13.33 19.58 0.58
N MET A 183 -13.80 18.82 -0.39
CA MET A 183 -14.73 17.72 -0.20
C MET A 183 -14.07 16.40 -0.61
N ILE A 184 -14.33 15.36 0.16
CA ILE A 184 -13.98 13.98 -0.19
C ILE A 184 -15.25 13.30 -0.68
N THR A 185 -15.14 12.62 -1.82
CA THR A 185 -16.20 11.74 -2.33
C THR A 185 -15.69 10.30 -2.32
N LEU A 186 -16.42 9.42 -1.67
CA LEU A 186 -16.14 7.98 -1.66
C LEU A 186 -17.08 7.30 -2.64
N VAL A 187 -16.50 6.68 -3.66
CA VAL A 187 -17.24 6.12 -4.79
C VAL A 187 -17.16 4.60 -4.78
N SER A 188 -18.29 3.94 -4.99
CA SER A 188 -18.36 2.50 -5.26
C SER A 188 -18.04 2.23 -6.72
N GLU A 189 -17.31 1.15 -7.00
CA GLU A 189 -17.16 0.62 -8.36
C GLU A 189 -17.80 -0.78 -8.41
N SER A 190 -19.05 -0.82 -8.82
CA SER A 190 -19.89 -2.01 -8.72
C SER A 190 -20.75 -2.23 -9.98
N SER A 191 -21.20 -3.47 -10.13
CA SER A 191 -22.27 -3.84 -11.09
C SER A 191 -23.66 -3.36 -10.62
N GLN A 192 -23.79 -3.04 -9.34
CA GLN A 192 -24.99 -2.48 -8.74
C GLN A 192 -24.85 -0.97 -8.54
N ASN A 193 -25.97 -0.29 -8.41
CA ASN A 193 -25.95 1.15 -8.16
C ASN A 193 -25.86 1.43 -6.67
N PHE A 194 -24.72 2.01 -6.23
CA PHE A 194 -24.47 2.48 -4.89
C PHE A 194 -24.28 4.00 -4.91
N SER A 195 -24.99 4.70 -4.05
CA SER A 195 -24.81 6.14 -3.92
C SER A 195 -23.41 6.48 -3.41
N PRO A 196 -22.76 7.52 -3.95
CA PRO A 196 -21.51 8.03 -3.41
C PRO A 196 -21.72 8.65 -2.02
N ILE A 197 -20.68 8.65 -1.20
CA ILE A 197 -20.66 9.31 0.10
C ILE A 197 -19.87 10.60 -0.06
N PHE A 198 -20.49 11.72 0.30
CA PHE A 198 -19.86 13.04 0.28
C PHE A 198 -19.52 13.46 1.69
N ILE A 199 -18.24 13.83 1.93
CA ILE A 199 -17.73 14.22 3.24
C ILE A 199 -17.13 15.61 3.10
N HIS A 200 -17.73 16.58 3.78
CA HIS A 200 -17.22 17.95 3.86
C HIS A 200 -16.09 18.03 4.88
N GLN A 201 -15.22 19.05 4.74
CA GLN A 201 -14.09 19.22 5.65
C GLN A 201 -14.50 19.36 7.13
N ASP A 202 -15.70 19.90 7.40
CA ASP A 202 -16.21 20.09 8.76
C ASP A 202 -16.56 18.76 9.45
N ASP A 203 -16.79 17.70 8.64
CA ASP A 203 -17.12 16.34 9.11
C ASP A 203 -15.89 15.43 9.17
N PHE A 204 -14.67 15.98 9.02
CA PHE A 204 -13.44 15.18 9.04
C PHE A 204 -13.10 14.60 10.40
N SER A 205 -13.76 15.03 11.49
CA SER A 205 -13.69 14.40 12.80
C SER A 205 -14.24 12.98 12.80
N ASP A 206 -15.30 12.74 12.03
CA ASP A 206 -16.02 11.47 11.98
C ASP A 206 -15.55 10.58 10.80
N TYR A 207 -14.52 11.05 10.08
CA TYR A 207 -13.95 10.38 8.94
C TYR A 207 -12.45 10.16 9.08
N THR A 208 -12.03 8.91 9.02
CA THR A 208 -10.61 8.53 9.04
C THR A 208 -10.28 7.55 7.91
N VAL A 209 -9.14 7.76 7.24
CA VAL A 209 -8.57 6.77 6.33
C VAL A 209 -7.70 5.82 7.12
N ALA A 210 -8.10 4.59 7.22
CA ALA A 210 -7.38 3.51 7.88
C ALA A 210 -6.15 3.03 7.09
N GLY A 211 -6.24 3.12 5.76
CA GLY A 211 -5.14 2.78 4.89
C GLY A 211 -5.54 2.67 3.42
N LYS A 212 -4.51 2.52 2.59
CA LYS A 212 -4.66 2.32 1.15
C LYS A 212 -4.73 0.82 0.84
N ILE A 213 -5.66 0.41 -0.01
CA ILE A 213 -5.74 -0.95 -0.53
C ILE A 213 -4.59 -1.18 -1.51
N VAL A 214 -3.84 -2.27 -1.32
CA VAL A 214 -2.67 -2.60 -2.15
C VAL A 214 -2.78 -3.94 -2.85
N ARG A 215 -3.63 -4.86 -2.36
CA ARG A 215 -3.84 -6.17 -2.97
C ARG A 215 -5.18 -6.76 -2.58
N VAL A 216 -5.77 -7.49 -3.50
CA VAL A 216 -6.90 -8.40 -3.25
C VAL A 216 -6.40 -9.82 -3.36
N LEU A 217 -6.82 -10.67 -2.44
CA LEU A 217 -6.55 -12.11 -2.42
C LEU A 217 -7.91 -12.80 -2.37
N LYS A 218 -8.21 -13.51 -3.42
CA LYS A 218 -9.51 -14.19 -3.57
C LYS A 218 -9.70 -15.23 -2.48
N LYS A 219 -10.92 -15.30 -1.94
CA LYS A 219 -11.29 -16.39 -1.04
C LYS A 219 -11.15 -17.74 -1.78
N PRO A 220 -10.67 -18.79 -1.10
CA PRO A 220 -10.71 -20.13 -1.67
C PRO A 220 -12.17 -20.53 -1.99
N LEU A 221 -12.36 -21.26 -3.09
CA LEU A 221 -13.63 -21.85 -3.47
C LEU A 221 -14.06 -22.92 -2.47
#